data_43e43e3002a2ca4f3d30adcec44735db
#
_entry.id   43e43e3002a2ca4f3d30adcec44735db
#
_cell.length_a   1.000
_cell.length_b   1.000
_cell.length_c   1.000
_cell.angle_alpha   90.00
_cell.angle_beta   90.00
_cell.angle_gamma   90.00
#
_symmetry.space_group_name_H-M   'P 1'
#
loop_
_entity.id
_entity.type
_entity.pdbx_description
1 polymer ?
#
loop_
_entity_poly.entity_id
_entity_poly.type
_entity_poly.pdbx_seq_one_letter_code
_entity_poly.pdbx_strand_id
1 'polypeptide(L)'
;MTHFDIPPLTLNESLIWQKIDNLNKPKGSLGMLETLAFRICRIQNTLSPTLSHPCHLLLAADHGIEREGVSVSPRAVTWQQMINFTNGGGGVNLFCKQHGFELTLVDMGVDHDLSSHPSILNRKIDNGTRNFLYEPAMTKQQMHQALHTGFSLAETCHTKGCNVLCLGEMGIANTS
;
A
#
# COMPACT_ATOMS: atom_id res chain seq x y z
N MET A 1 -6.62 15.39 13.97
CA MET A 1 -7.16 14.46 12.98
C MET A 1 -7.74 15.30 11.86
N THR A 2 -7.20 15.19 10.66
CA THR A 2 -7.78 15.81 9.47
C THR A 2 -9.09 15.08 9.19
N HIS A 3 -10.19 15.81 9.22
CA HIS A 3 -11.50 15.29 8.85
C HIS A 3 -11.52 15.17 7.33
N PHE A 4 -11.70 13.95 6.80
CA PHE A 4 -11.88 13.74 5.37
C PHE A 4 -13.35 13.90 5.06
N ASP A 5 -13.67 14.85 4.22
CA ASP A 5 -15.01 15.00 3.68
C ASP A 5 -15.16 14.03 2.50
N ILE A 6 -15.73 12.86 2.77
CA ILE A 6 -16.03 11.89 1.71
C ILE A 6 -17.35 12.32 1.07
N PRO A 7 -17.35 12.66 -0.23
CA PRO A 7 -18.59 13.11 -0.88
C PRO A 7 -19.65 12.00 -0.83
N PRO A 8 -20.93 12.34 -0.67
CA PRO A 8 -22.00 11.36 -0.62
C PRO A 8 -22.09 10.58 -1.94
N LEU A 9 -22.31 9.28 -1.83
CA LEU A 9 -22.56 8.43 -2.98
C LEU A 9 -23.97 8.72 -3.49
N THR A 10 -24.07 9.24 -4.71
CA THR A 10 -25.36 9.64 -5.31
C THR A 10 -25.87 8.61 -6.32
N LEU A 11 -25.02 7.71 -6.80
CA LEU A 11 -25.39 6.70 -7.77
C LEU A 11 -26.34 5.66 -7.15
N ASN A 12 -27.48 5.45 -7.81
CA ASN A 12 -28.46 4.45 -7.38
C ASN A 12 -27.90 3.03 -7.54
N GLU A 13 -27.85 2.28 -6.45
CA GLU A 13 -27.32 0.92 -6.39
C GLU A 13 -28.06 -0.06 -7.32
N SER A 14 -29.38 0.11 -7.48
CA SER A 14 -30.16 -0.75 -8.38
C SER A 14 -29.74 -0.60 -9.83
N LEU A 15 -29.29 0.59 -10.27
CA LEU A 15 -28.77 0.80 -11.63
C LEU A 15 -27.45 0.09 -11.84
N ILE A 16 -26.60 0.01 -10.82
CA ILE A 16 -25.33 -0.72 -10.91
C ILE A 16 -25.60 -2.21 -11.09
N TRP A 17 -26.45 -2.79 -10.25
CA TRP A 17 -26.81 -4.21 -10.38
C TRP A 17 -27.51 -4.52 -11.70
N GLN A 18 -28.43 -3.65 -12.13
CA GLN A 18 -29.07 -3.79 -13.44
C GLN A 18 -28.04 -3.84 -14.58
N LYS A 19 -27.02 -2.97 -14.55
CA LYS A 19 -25.94 -2.99 -15.55
C LYS A 19 -25.13 -4.28 -15.48
N ILE A 20 -24.75 -4.74 -14.28
CA ILE A 20 -23.96 -5.98 -14.08
C ILE A 20 -24.77 -7.20 -14.55
N ASP A 21 -26.06 -7.27 -14.21
CA ASP A 21 -26.93 -8.38 -14.55
C ASP A 21 -27.24 -8.45 -16.06
N ASN A 22 -27.24 -7.31 -16.75
CA ASN A 22 -27.48 -7.21 -18.21
C ASN A 22 -26.22 -7.45 -19.06
N LEU A 23 -25.06 -7.73 -18.47
CA LEU A 23 -23.90 -8.17 -19.23
C LEU A 23 -24.17 -9.53 -19.87
N ASN A 24 -23.53 -9.80 -21.01
CA ASN A 24 -23.68 -11.07 -21.74
C ASN A 24 -23.05 -12.25 -20.98
N LYS A 25 -23.66 -12.64 -19.90
CA LYS A 25 -23.28 -13.73 -18.99
C LYS A 25 -24.48 -14.18 -18.16
N PRO A 26 -24.51 -15.42 -17.65
CA PRO A 26 -25.50 -15.80 -16.64
C PRO A 26 -25.41 -14.90 -15.41
N LYS A 27 -26.55 -14.55 -14.84
CA LYS A 27 -26.62 -13.73 -13.64
C LYS A 27 -25.85 -14.39 -12.48
N GLY A 28 -24.99 -13.64 -11.81
CA GLY A 28 -24.18 -14.12 -10.68
C GLY A 28 -22.98 -15.00 -11.07
N SER A 29 -22.75 -15.29 -12.35
CA SER A 29 -21.73 -16.25 -12.79
C SER A 29 -20.28 -15.83 -12.50
N LEU A 30 -20.01 -14.54 -12.33
CA LEU A 30 -18.66 -14.02 -12.02
C LEU A 30 -18.41 -13.88 -10.50
N GLY A 31 -19.42 -14.19 -9.67
CA GLY A 31 -19.25 -14.23 -8.21
C GLY A 31 -18.67 -12.93 -7.63
N MET A 32 -17.53 -13.05 -6.95
CA MET A 32 -16.86 -11.90 -6.28
C MET A 32 -16.50 -10.76 -7.24
N LEU A 33 -16.21 -11.05 -8.51
CA LEU A 33 -15.91 -9.99 -9.48
C LEU A 33 -17.08 -9.03 -9.69
N GLU A 34 -18.32 -9.52 -9.62
CA GLU A 34 -19.52 -8.67 -9.71
C GLU A 34 -19.62 -7.75 -8.47
N THR A 35 -19.33 -8.29 -7.30
CA THR A 35 -19.28 -7.51 -6.06
C THR A 35 -18.19 -6.44 -6.09
N LEU A 36 -17.01 -6.75 -6.62
CA LEU A 36 -15.92 -5.78 -6.79
C LEU A 36 -16.31 -4.69 -7.79
N ALA A 37 -16.88 -5.07 -8.95
CA ALA A 37 -17.36 -4.11 -9.94
C ALA A 37 -18.43 -3.17 -9.35
N PHE A 38 -19.37 -3.70 -8.58
CA PHE A 38 -20.38 -2.93 -7.88
C PHE A 38 -19.72 -1.90 -6.93
N ARG A 39 -18.76 -2.33 -6.10
CA ARG A 39 -18.07 -1.45 -5.17
C ARG A 39 -17.29 -0.34 -5.88
N ILE A 40 -16.59 -0.66 -6.97
CA ILE A 40 -15.82 0.32 -7.76
C ILE A 40 -16.77 1.34 -8.40
N CYS A 41 -17.89 0.91 -8.96
CA CYS A 41 -18.92 1.82 -9.48
C CYS A 41 -19.42 2.78 -8.40
N ARG A 42 -19.64 2.30 -7.17
CA ARG A 42 -20.04 3.14 -6.05
C ARG A 42 -18.95 4.14 -5.68
N ILE A 43 -17.71 3.68 -5.50
CA ILE A 43 -16.57 4.53 -5.09
C ILE A 43 -16.35 5.65 -6.12
N GLN A 44 -16.39 5.32 -7.41
CA GLN A 44 -16.20 6.29 -8.48
C GLN A 44 -17.48 7.04 -8.87
N ASN A 45 -18.61 6.70 -8.24
CA ASN A 45 -19.92 7.28 -8.51
C ASN A 45 -20.30 7.28 -9.99
N THR A 46 -20.02 6.18 -10.69
CA THR A 46 -20.26 6.04 -12.14
C THR A 46 -20.63 4.61 -12.52
N LEU A 47 -21.45 4.46 -13.57
CA LEU A 47 -21.74 3.15 -14.17
C LEU A 47 -20.61 2.66 -15.11
N SER A 48 -19.62 3.49 -15.41
CA SER A 48 -18.50 3.16 -16.29
C SER A 48 -17.17 3.45 -15.58
N PRO A 49 -16.83 2.68 -14.52
CA PRO A 49 -15.62 2.89 -13.77
C PRO A 49 -14.38 2.57 -14.61
N THR A 50 -13.28 3.23 -14.26
CA THR A 50 -11.98 3.03 -14.88
C THR A 50 -10.94 2.64 -13.84
N LEU A 51 -9.95 1.85 -14.22
CA LEU A 51 -8.76 1.57 -13.43
C LEU A 51 -7.59 2.22 -14.16
N SER A 52 -7.14 3.38 -13.64
CA SER A 52 -6.16 4.23 -14.30
C SER A 52 -4.91 4.37 -13.44
N HIS A 53 -3.74 4.28 -14.08
CA HIS A 53 -2.42 4.48 -13.46
C HIS A 53 -2.27 3.76 -12.11
N PRO A 54 -2.50 2.42 -12.06
CA PRO A 54 -2.45 1.70 -10.80
C PRO A 54 -1.05 1.79 -10.18
N CYS A 55 -0.99 2.17 -8.90
CA CYS A 55 0.24 2.33 -8.14
C CYS A 55 0.30 1.32 -7.00
N HIS A 56 1.50 0.86 -6.67
CA HIS A 56 1.78 0.07 -5.48
C HIS A 56 2.84 0.78 -4.64
N LEU A 57 2.49 1.21 -3.43
CA LEU A 57 3.44 1.75 -2.46
C LEU A 57 3.89 0.62 -1.54
N LEU A 58 5.18 0.30 -1.56
CA LEU A 58 5.81 -0.63 -0.63
C LEU A 58 6.60 0.17 0.40
N LEU A 59 6.15 0.14 1.64
CA LEU A 59 6.69 0.90 2.77
C LEU A 59 7.56 -0.02 3.63
N ALA A 60 8.82 0.32 3.82
CA ALA A 60 9.75 -0.52 4.56
C ALA A 60 10.23 0.14 5.85
N ALA A 61 10.28 -0.66 6.92
CA ALA A 61 10.86 -0.25 8.20
C ALA A 61 11.29 -1.48 9.01
N ASP A 62 12.26 -1.31 9.88
CA ASP A 62 12.64 -2.31 10.87
C ASP A 62 11.86 -2.14 12.17
N HIS A 63 11.75 -3.22 12.93
CA HIS A 63 10.96 -3.30 14.16
C HIS A 63 11.83 -3.75 15.33
N GLY A 64 11.83 -2.96 16.44
CA GLY A 64 12.64 -3.24 17.63
C GLY A 64 12.30 -4.54 18.33
N ILE A 65 11.07 -5.05 18.16
CA ILE A 65 10.62 -6.33 18.73
C ILE A 65 11.36 -7.55 18.13
N GLU A 66 11.98 -7.40 16.97
CA GLU A 66 12.79 -8.47 16.35
C GLU A 66 13.88 -8.98 17.31
N ARG A 67 14.42 -8.12 18.18
CA ARG A 67 15.44 -8.45 19.18
C ARG A 67 14.98 -9.51 20.18
N GLU A 68 13.68 -9.76 20.30
CA GLU A 68 13.11 -10.80 21.17
C GLU A 68 13.05 -12.18 20.49
N GLY A 69 13.64 -12.31 19.30
CA GLY A 69 13.67 -13.60 18.59
C GLY A 69 12.32 -14.07 18.06
N VAL A 70 11.39 -13.14 17.84
CA VAL A 70 10.03 -13.44 17.33
C VAL A 70 10.00 -13.78 15.85
N SER A 71 11.12 -13.64 15.15
CA SER A 71 11.26 -13.99 13.73
C SER A 71 12.41 -14.94 13.50
N VAL A 72 12.22 -15.92 12.62
CA VAL A 72 13.28 -16.81 12.16
C VAL A 72 14.27 -16.14 11.21
N SER A 73 13.86 -15.03 10.60
CA SER A 73 14.69 -14.24 9.69
C SER A 73 15.37 -13.11 10.46
N PRO A 74 16.67 -12.86 10.23
CA PRO A 74 17.37 -11.74 10.85
C PRO A 74 16.92 -10.39 10.25
N ARG A 75 17.06 -9.31 11.03
CA ARG A 75 16.76 -7.93 10.63
C ARG A 75 17.35 -7.52 9.28
N ALA A 76 18.58 -7.99 8.99
CA ALA A 76 19.25 -7.67 7.73
C ALA A 76 18.45 -8.02 6.47
N VAL A 77 17.53 -8.99 6.56
CA VAL A 77 16.66 -9.36 5.44
C VAL A 77 15.80 -8.18 4.99
N THR A 78 15.42 -7.25 5.86
CA THR A 78 14.64 -6.06 5.48
C THR A 78 15.37 -5.24 4.41
N TRP A 79 16.60 -4.79 4.67
CA TRP A 79 17.34 -3.98 3.69
C TRP A 79 17.77 -4.79 2.47
N GLN A 80 18.11 -6.07 2.65
CA GLN A 80 18.47 -6.96 1.53
C GLN A 80 17.29 -7.11 0.56
N GLN A 81 16.07 -7.26 1.08
CA GLN A 81 14.86 -7.31 0.24
C GLN A 81 14.59 -5.98 -0.43
N MET A 82 14.81 -4.85 0.23
CA MET A 82 14.65 -3.54 -0.41
C MET A 82 15.58 -3.39 -1.61
N ILE A 83 16.84 -3.82 -1.49
CA ILE A 83 17.78 -3.85 -2.63
C ILE A 83 17.35 -4.86 -3.70
N ASN A 84 16.89 -6.05 -3.29
CA ASN A 84 16.36 -7.05 -4.23
C ASN A 84 15.18 -6.49 -5.04
N PHE A 85 14.28 -5.73 -4.43
CA PHE A 85 13.15 -5.10 -5.13
C PHE A 85 13.62 -4.06 -6.16
N THR A 86 14.71 -3.32 -5.91
CA THR A 86 15.25 -2.40 -6.93
C THR A 86 15.77 -3.12 -8.18
N ASN A 87 16.17 -4.39 -8.03
CA ASN A 87 16.64 -5.24 -9.12
C ASN A 87 15.52 -6.08 -9.76
N GLY A 88 14.25 -5.82 -9.41
CA GLY A 88 13.11 -6.55 -9.95
C GLY A 88 12.83 -7.90 -9.29
N GLY A 89 13.49 -8.20 -8.18
CA GLY A 89 13.27 -9.43 -7.41
C GLY A 89 12.01 -9.39 -6.55
N GLY A 90 11.58 -10.57 -6.11
CA GLY A 90 10.40 -10.70 -5.24
C GLY A 90 9.05 -10.73 -5.95
N GLY A 91 8.06 -11.28 -5.26
CA GLY A 91 6.70 -11.44 -5.80
C GLY A 91 6.02 -10.11 -6.16
N VAL A 92 6.28 -9.06 -5.38
CA VAL A 92 5.71 -7.73 -5.64
C VAL A 92 6.11 -7.18 -7.01
N ASN A 93 7.39 -7.30 -7.38
CA ASN A 93 7.87 -6.86 -8.69
C ASN A 93 7.22 -7.65 -9.84
N LEU A 94 7.11 -8.98 -9.65
CA LEU A 94 6.48 -9.86 -10.64
C LEU A 94 5.03 -9.44 -10.89
N PHE A 95 4.24 -9.31 -9.83
CA PHE A 95 2.82 -8.97 -9.95
C PHE A 95 2.61 -7.53 -10.44
N CYS A 96 3.39 -6.57 -9.95
CA CYS A 96 3.33 -5.19 -10.45
C CYS A 96 3.61 -5.13 -11.95
N LYS A 97 4.68 -5.80 -12.41
CA LYS A 97 5.03 -5.86 -13.83
C LYS A 97 3.93 -6.54 -14.66
N GLN A 98 3.40 -7.67 -14.18
CA GLN A 98 2.37 -8.44 -14.89
C GLN A 98 1.06 -7.65 -15.06
N HIS A 99 0.70 -6.85 -14.05
CA HIS A 99 -0.57 -6.13 -14.02
C HIS A 99 -0.45 -4.63 -14.31
N GLY A 100 0.74 -4.15 -14.69
CA GLY A 100 0.97 -2.76 -15.06
C GLY A 100 0.89 -1.76 -13.90
N PHE A 101 1.23 -2.20 -12.68
CA PHE A 101 1.34 -1.31 -11.51
C PHE A 101 2.69 -0.60 -11.49
N GLU A 102 2.68 0.71 -11.24
CA GLU A 102 3.88 1.46 -10.88
C GLU A 102 4.26 1.11 -9.44
N LEU A 103 5.42 0.46 -9.24
CA LEU A 103 5.94 0.12 -7.90
C LEU A 103 6.81 1.25 -7.38
N THR A 104 6.46 1.82 -6.24
CA THR A 104 7.27 2.79 -5.50
C THR A 104 7.76 2.16 -4.20
N LEU A 105 9.08 2.08 -4.04
CA LEU A 105 9.75 1.60 -2.84
C LEU A 105 10.03 2.78 -1.92
N VAL A 106 9.64 2.69 -0.64
CA VAL A 106 9.76 3.78 0.33
C VAL A 106 10.46 3.28 1.58
N ASP A 107 11.57 3.90 1.92
CA ASP A 107 12.23 3.71 3.22
C ASP A 107 11.57 4.61 4.27
N MET A 108 10.81 4.01 5.18
CA MET A 108 10.16 4.69 6.31
C MET A 108 10.97 4.56 7.61
N GLY A 109 11.90 3.62 7.66
CA GLY A 109 12.66 3.36 8.89
C GLY A 109 13.50 2.08 8.83
N VAL A 110 14.12 1.78 7.70
CA VAL A 110 15.05 0.65 7.58
C VAL A 110 16.35 0.99 8.30
N ASP A 111 16.81 0.09 9.18
CA ASP A 111 18.04 0.25 9.95
C ASP A 111 19.28 -0.09 9.11
N HIS A 112 19.39 0.60 7.99
CA HIS A 112 20.50 0.48 7.04
C HIS A 112 20.56 1.75 6.18
N ASP A 113 21.75 2.10 5.69
CA ASP A 113 21.90 3.20 4.74
C ASP A 113 21.56 2.72 3.32
N LEU A 114 20.44 3.23 2.80
CA LEU A 114 19.97 2.95 1.43
C LEU A 114 20.21 4.14 0.48
N SER A 115 20.99 5.13 0.86
CA SER A 115 21.24 6.35 0.06
C SER A 115 21.89 6.10 -1.30
N SER A 116 22.61 4.99 -1.44
CA SER A 116 23.20 4.55 -2.73
C SER A 116 22.18 3.96 -3.72
N HIS A 117 20.91 3.82 -3.30
CA HIS A 117 19.83 3.25 -4.11
C HIS A 117 18.77 4.31 -4.44
N PRO A 118 18.98 5.14 -5.50
CA PRO A 118 18.12 6.29 -5.80
C PRO A 118 16.67 5.92 -6.19
N SER A 119 16.41 4.66 -6.52
CA SER A 119 15.08 4.13 -6.76
C SER A 119 14.27 3.88 -5.49
N ILE A 120 14.89 3.95 -4.31
CA ILE A 120 14.21 3.89 -3.02
C ILE A 120 13.98 5.32 -2.54
N LEU A 121 12.71 5.68 -2.39
CA LEU A 121 12.30 6.99 -1.89
C LEU A 121 12.61 7.09 -0.39
N ASN A 122 13.54 7.95 0.00
CA ASN A 122 13.87 8.17 1.40
C ASN A 122 12.77 9.00 2.09
N ARG A 123 12.11 8.40 3.07
CA ARG A 123 11.15 9.00 4.00
C ARG A 123 11.40 8.53 5.42
N LYS A 124 12.64 8.13 5.68
CA LYS A 124 13.08 7.57 6.96
C LYS A 124 12.75 8.51 8.12
N ILE A 125 12.08 7.96 9.12
CA ILE A 125 11.70 8.66 10.35
C ILE A 125 12.74 8.38 11.44
N ASP A 126 13.19 7.13 11.53
CA ASP A 126 14.21 6.67 12.46
C ASP A 126 14.82 5.36 11.93
N ASN A 127 15.85 4.83 12.58
CA ASN A 127 16.44 3.53 12.25
C ASN A 127 15.64 2.37 12.90
N GLY A 128 14.42 2.18 12.42
CA GLY A 128 13.47 1.23 12.97
C GLY A 128 12.68 1.77 14.17
N THR A 129 11.73 0.98 14.62
CA THR A 129 10.97 1.29 15.84
C THR A 129 11.75 0.86 17.08
N ARG A 130 11.35 1.41 18.25
CA ARG A 130 11.77 0.86 19.53
C ARG A 130 11.08 -0.47 19.81
N ASN A 131 11.61 -1.22 20.77
CA ASN A 131 11.02 -2.47 21.19
C ASN A 131 9.80 -2.21 22.07
N PHE A 132 8.61 -2.50 21.56
CA PHE A 132 7.36 -2.24 22.27
C PHE A 132 7.12 -3.17 23.48
N LEU A 133 7.98 -4.18 23.70
CA LEU A 133 7.96 -4.96 24.93
C LEU A 133 8.32 -4.10 26.15
N TYR A 134 9.18 -3.09 25.97
CA TYR A 134 9.72 -2.30 27.06
C TYR A 134 9.23 -0.85 27.07
N GLU A 135 8.93 -0.30 25.89
CA GLU A 135 8.51 1.10 25.73
C GLU A 135 7.67 1.29 24.45
N PRO A 136 6.96 2.41 24.29
CA PRO A 136 6.23 2.68 23.05
C PRO A 136 7.14 2.60 21.82
N ALA A 137 6.70 1.92 20.77
CA ALA A 137 7.45 1.69 19.53
C ALA A 137 7.93 2.99 18.87
N MET A 138 7.17 4.06 19.01
CA MET A 138 7.50 5.39 18.49
C MET A 138 6.89 6.51 19.35
N THR A 139 7.44 7.70 19.24
CA THR A 139 6.87 8.90 19.85
C THR A 139 5.62 9.36 19.08
N LYS A 140 4.78 10.21 19.71
CA LYS A 140 3.66 10.85 19.02
C LYS A 140 4.11 11.67 17.81
N GLN A 141 5.27 12.32 17.89
CA GLN A 141 5.82 13.07 16.77
C GLN A 141 6.18 12.17 15.60
N GLN A 142 6.87 11.06 15.85
CA GLN A 142 7.21 10.06 14.82
C GLN A 142 5.96 9.47 14.19
N MET A 143 4.93 9.16 14.98
CA MET A 143 3.63 8.69 14.48
C MET A 143 2.98 9.74 13.55
N HIS A 144 2.94 11.01 13.94
CA HIS A 144 2.39 12.07 13.10
C HIS A 144 3.19 12.24 11.81
N GLN A 145 4.52 12.13 11.87
CA GLN A 145 5.38 12.20 10.69
C GLN A 145 5.10 11.03 9.74
N ALA A 146 4.91 9.80 10.26
CA ALA A 146 4.56 8.63 9.46
C ALA A 146 3.22 8.82 8.76
N LEU A 147 2.19 9.26 9.48
CA LEU A 147 0.87 9.54 8.94
C LEU A 147 0.92 10.62 7.84
N HIS A 148 1.65 11.72 8.09
CA HIS A 148 1.82 12.80 7.11
C HIS A 148 2.54 12.31 5.86
N THR A 149 3.55 11.46 6.01
CA THR A 149 4.26 10.86 4.87
C THR A 149 3.32 10.01 4.03
N GLY A 150 2.52 9.12 4.66
CA GLY A 150 1.53 8.30 3.95
C GLY A 150 0.53 9.16 3.17
N PHE A 151 0.08 10.24 3.78
CA PHE A 151 -0.78 11.24 3.15
C PHE A 151 -0.19 11.84 1.88
N SER A 152 1.03 12.38 2.01
CA SER A 152 1.75 13.03 0.91
C SER A 152 2.03 12.06 -0.24
N LEU A 153 2.31 10.79 0.08
CA LEU A 153 2.51 9.74 -0.93
C LEU A 153 1.20 9.44 -1.69
N ALA A 154 0.07 9.31 -0.98
CA ALA A 154 -1.23 9.08 -1.60
C ALA A 154 -1.65 10.27 -2.49
N GLU A 155 -1.42 11.49 -2.03
CA GLU A 155 -1.67 12.72 -2.80
C GLU A 155 -0.80 12.77 -4.07
N THR A 156 0.46 12.39 -3.95
CA THR A 156 1.38 12.28 -5.11
C THR A 156 0.88 11.27 -6.14
N CYS A 157 0.40 10.09 -5.70
CA CYS A 157 -0.19 9.11 -6.60
C CYS A 157 -1.45 9.67 -7.27
N HIS A 158 -2.32 10.32 -6.50
CA HIS A 158 -3.55 10.94 -7.03
C HIS A 158 -3.26 12.00 -8.09
N THR A 159 -2.29 12.90 -7.85
CA THR A 159 -1.89 13.95 -8.80
C THR A 159 -1.34 13.39 -10.11
N LYS A 160 -0.76 12.19 -10.08
CA LYS A 160 -0.33 11.44 -11.27
C LYS A 160 -1.48 10.75 -12.00
N GLY A 161 -2.72 10.88 -11.53
CA GLY A 161 -3.90 10.25 -12.12
C GLY A 161 -4.16 8.82 -11.64
N CYS A 162 -3.48 8.37 -10.59
CA CYS A 162 -3.74 7.07 -9.97
C CYS A 162 -5.12 7.06 -9.30
N ASN A 163 -5.95 6.11 -9.67
CA ASN A 163 -7.23 5.85 -8.99
C ASN A 163 -7.30 4.43 -8.39
N VAL A 164 -6.20 3.67 -8.45
CA VAL A 164 -6.05 2.35 -7.84
C VAL A 164 -4.73 2.31 -7.10
N LEU A 165 -4.78 2.39 -5.77
CA LEU A 165 -3.60 2.35 -4.91
C LEU A 165 -3.56 1.04 -4.13
N CYS A 166 -2.50 0.26 -4.33
CA CYS A 166 -2.16 -0.89 -3.51
C CYS A 166 -1.11 -0.52 -2.48
N LEU A 167 -1.22 -1.09 -1.29
CA LEU A 167 -0.28 -0.89 -0.20
C LEU A 167 0.41 -2.21 0.10
N GLY A 168 1.73 -2.16 0.24
CA GLY A 168 2.56 -3.25 0.69
C GLY A 168 3.50 -2.79 1.78
N GLU A 169 4.07 -3.73 2.49
CA GLU A 169 5.02 -3.45 3.55
C GLU A 169 6.18 -4.44 3.51
N MET A 170 7.33 -4.01 4.04
CA MET A 170 8.49 -4.87 4.27
C MET A 170 9.15 -4.50 5.58
N GLY A 171 9.24 -5.47 6.49
CA GLY A 171 9.92 -5.30 7.78
C GLY A 171 9.92 -6.60 8.55
N ILE A 172 11.09 -7.11 8.90
CA ILE A 172 11.19 -8.34 9.69
C ILE A 172 10.53 -8.12 11.05
N ALA A 173 9.73 -9.10 11.51
CA ALA A 173 8.91 -9.08 12.73
C ALA A 173 7.72 -8.11 12.71
N ASN A 174 7.24 -7.70 11.55
CA ASN A 174 6.05 -6.85 11.43
C ASN A 174 4.73 -7.58 11.72
N THR A 175 4.69 -8.89 11.53
CA THR A 175 3.49 -9.75 11.67
C THR A 175 3.66 -10.91 12.65
N SER A 176 4.74 -10.93 13.42
CA SER A 176 5.07 -12.04 14.34
C SER A 176 4.45 -11.83 15.72
#